data_99996753cf622998707b814d1d0ada89
#
_entry.id   99996753cf622998707b814d1d0ada89
#
_cell.length_a   1.000
_cell.length_b   1.000
_cell.length_c   1.000
_cell.angle_alpha   90.00
_cell.angle_beta   90.00
_cell.angle_gamma   90.00
#
_symmetry.space_group_name_H-M   'P 1'
#
loop_
_entity.id
_entity.type
_entity.pdbx_description
1 polymer ?
#
loop_
_entity_poly.entity_id
_entity_poly.type
_entity_poly.pdbx_seq_one_letter_code
_entity_poly.pdbx_strand_id
1 'polypeptide(L)'
;MTDVKPIFEKAEKKMADAIAFLDEDLARIRAGKANPKILDGVKVPYYGNLVPLTSVASISTPDAKTLLITPWEKPMIRDIEKAILNSDVGITPENNGEVIRLGIPPLTEERRRALAKQAKHEAESAKISIRNARRDAIEALKKSVKDGVSEDVSKDAEAGMQKSHDRYIRKIDELYAAKEKEILTV
;
A
#
# COMPACT_ATOMS: atom_id res chain seq x y z
N MET A 1 -27.29 30.26 -10.43
CA MET A 1 -25.89 30.59 -10.13
C MET A 1 -25.09 29.32 -10.30
N THR A 2 -24.20 29.29 -11.28
CA THR A 2 -23.33 28.13 -11.52
C THR A 2 -22.30 28.14 -10.39
N ASP A 3 -22.31 27.08 -9.57
CA ASP A 3 -21.46 26.96 -8.40
C ASP A 3 -20.15 26.27 -8.80
N VAL A 4 -19.00 26.84 -8.47
CA VAL A 4 -17.66 26.24 -8.70
C VAL A 4 -17.32 25.13 -7.68
N LYS A 5 -18.08 25.06 -6.60
CA LYS A 5 -17.85 24.11 -5.50
C LYS A 5 -17.85 22.65 -5.96
N PRO A 6 -18.78 22.16 -6.81
CA PRO A 6 -18.74 20.78 -7.29
C PRO A 6 -17.50 20.44 -8.11
N ILE A 7 -16.96 21.43 -8.87
CA ILE A 7 -15.73 21.24 -9.65
C ILE A 7 -14.56 21.03 -8.71
N PHE A 8 -14.47 21.85 -7.66
CA PHE A 8 -13.43 21.76 -6.65
C PHE A 8 -13.49 20.46 -5.88
N GLU A 9 -14.65 20.08 -5.37
CA GLU A 9 -14.87 18.85 -4.62
C GLU A 9 -14.55 17.60 -5.45
N LYS A 10 -14.93 17.59 -6.73
CA LYS A 10 -14.60 16.48 -7.65
C LYS A 10 -13.11 16.33 -7.86
N ALA A 11 -12.39 17.43 -8.01
CA ALA A 11 -10.93 17.40 -8.16
C ALA A 11 -10.23 16.98 -6.86
N GLU A 12 -10.64 17.50 -5.72
CA GLU A 12 -10.15 17.09 -4.39
C GLU A 12 -10.35 15.60 -4.16
N LYS A 13 -11.51 15.06 -4.51
CA LYS A 13 -11.78 13.63 -4.41
C LYS A 13 -10.83 12.82 -5.28
N LYS A 14 -10.62 13.19 -6.56
CA LYS A 14 -9.66 12.53 -7.44
C LYS A 14 -8.24 12.56 -6.88
N MET A 15 -7.83 13.66 -6.26
CA MET A 15 -6.52 13.80 -5.64
C MET A 15 -6.40 12.91 -4.40
N ALA A 16 -7.44 12.87 -3.55
CA ALA A 16 -7.49 12.00 -2.38
C ALA A 16 -7.45 10.50 -2.78
N ASP A 17 -8.20 10.13 -3.81
CA ASP A 17 -8.19 8.76 -4.35
C ASP A 17 -6.79 8.37 -4.86
N ALA A 18 -6.08 9.28 -5.53
CA ALA A 18 -4.71 9.04 -5.98
C ALA A 18 -3.74 8.78 -4.82
N ILE A 19 -3.91 9.48 -3.69
CA ILE A 19 -3.13 9.23 -2.47
C ILE A 19 -3.46 7.86 -1.88
N ALA A 20 -4.74 7.48 -1.82
CA ALA A 20 -5.16 6.18 -1.30
C ALA A 20 -4.59 5.03 -2.15
N PHE A 21 -4.62 5.13 -3.47
CA PHE A 21 -4.02 4.16 -4.38
C PHE A 21 -2.50 4.06 -4.18
N LEU A 22 -1.81 5.21 -4.06
CA LEU A 22 -0.38 5.21 -3.81
C LEU A 22 -0.03 4.53 -2.50
N ASP A 23 -0.79 4.78 -1.44
CA ASP A 23 -0.56 4.17 -0.13
C ASP A 23 -0.71 2.64 -0.19
N GLU A 24 -1.73 2.14 -0.90
CA GLU A 24 -1.92 0.71 -1.16
C GLU A 24 -0.78 0.11 -1.99
N ASP A 25 -0.35 0.78 -3.06
CA ASP A 25 0.72 0.30 -3.93
C ASP A 25 2.06 0.27 -3.19
N LEU A 26 2.37 1.29 -2.40
CA LEU A 26 3.56 1.31 -1.55
C LEU A 26 3.50 0.23 -0.45
N ALA A 27 2.32 -0.06 0.10
CA ALA A 27 2.15 -1.13 1.08
C ALA A 27 2.41 -2.53 0.48
N ARG A 28 2.15 -2.72 -0.80
CA ARG A 28 2.48 -3.96 -1.54
C ARG A 28 3.98 -4.16 -1.76
N ILE A 29 4.76 -3.08 -1.75
CA ILE A 29 6.21 -3.14 -1.85
C ILE A 29 6.77 -3.61 -0.50
N ARG A 30 7.15 -4.88 -0.43
CA ARG A 30 7.66 -5.50 0.78
C ARG A 30 9.15 -5.23 0.91
N ALA A 31 9.53 -4.48 1.94
CA ALA A 31 10.92 -4.07 2.19
C ALA A 31 11.70 -5.03 3.11
N GLY A 32 11.48 -6.34 2.99
CA GLY A 32 12.18 -7.35 3.78
C GLY A 32 11.76 -7.43 5.25
N LYS A 33 10.66 -6.78 5.63
CA LYS A 33 10.05 -6.92 6.96
C LYS A 33 9.08 -8.09 7.01
N ALA A 34 9.04 -8.78 8.15
CA ALA A 34 8.07 -9.81 8.43
C ALA A 34 6.65 -9.22 8.41
N ASN A 35 5.79 -9.77 7.54
CA ASN A 35 4.40 -9.35 7.43
C ASN A 35 3.52 -10.61 7.43
N PRO A 36 2.56 -10.75 8.37
CA PRO A 36 1.64 -11.88 8.41
C PRO A 36 0.87 -12.11 7.12
N LYS A 37 0.65 -11.08 6.32
CA LYS A 37 -0.05 -11.17 5.03
C LYS A 37 0.62 -12.07 3.99
N ILE A 38 1.89 -12.39 4.14
CA ILE A 38 2.54 -13.36 3.25
C ILE A 38 1.97 -14.77 3.40
N LEU A 39 1.29 -15.04 4.51
CA LEU A 39 0.66 -16.32 4.84
C LEU A 39 -0.83 -16.39 4.46
N ASP A 40 -1.42 -15.32 3.94
CA ASP A 40 -2.86 -15.25 3.63
C ASP A 40 -3.31 -16.30 2.59
N GLY A 41 -2.40 -16.71 1.70
CA GLY A 41 -2.66 -17.75 0.69
C GLY A 41 -2.45 -19.19 1.18
N VAL A 42 -1.92 -19.38 2.39
CA VAL A 42 -1.63 -20.71 2.93
C VAL A 42 -2.90 -21.35 3.47
N LYS A 43 -3.24 -22.53 2.94
CA LYS A 43 -4.37 -23.33 3.39
C LYS A 43 -3.88 -24.61 4.05
N VAL A 44 -4.45 -24.93 5.19
CA VAL A 44 -4.08 -26.10 6.01
C VAL A 44 -5.23 -27.11 6.02
N PRO A 45 -4.95 -28.42 5.83
CA PRO A 45 -5.95 -29.45 6.03
C PRO A 45 -6.39 -29.50 7.50
N TYR A 46 -7.68 -29.36 7.74
CA TYR A 46 -8.29 -29.42 9.06
C TYR A 46 -9.60 -30.21 9.01
N TYR A 47 -9.61 -31.39 9.62
CA TYR A 47 -10.75 -32.32 9.61
C TYR A 47 -11.37 -32.53 8.21
N GLY A 48 -10.53 -32.76 7.22
CA GLY A 48 -10.93 -33.04 5.83
C GLY A 48 -11.26 -31.80 4.98
N ASN A 49 -11.17 -30.61 5.53
CA ASN A 49 -11.37 -29.35 4.81
C ASN A 49 -10.09 -28.53 4.75
N LEU A 50 -9.92 -27.75 3.69
CA LEU A 50 -8.85 -26.77 3.60
C LEU A 50 -9.32 -25.43 4.21
N VAL A 51 -8.67 -25.02 5.29
CA VAL A 51 -8.96 -23.77 5.99
C VAL A 51 -7.77 -22.80 5.92
N PRO A 52 -8.00 -21.47 6.03
CA PRO A 52 -6.91 -20.52 6.15
C PRO A 52 -6.04 -20.80 7.37
N LEU A 53 -4.74 -20.53 7.28
CA LEU A 53 -3.79 -20.73 8.38
C LEU A 53 -4.21 -20.00 9.67
N THR A 54 -4.80 -18.81 9.53
CA THR A 54 -5.32 -18.00 10.65
C THR A 54 -6.43 -18.65 11.43
N SER A 55 -7.11 -19.67 10.87
CA SER A 55 -8.17 -20.42 11.53
C SER A 55 -7.62 -21.51 12.47
N VAL A 56 -6.39 -21.94 12.31
CA VAL A 56 -5.76 -23.03 13.06
C VAL A 56 -4.54 -22.62 13.88
N ALA A 57 -4.06 -21.40 13.69
CA ALA A 57 -2.88 -20.87 14.37
C ALA A 57 -2.95 -19.36 14.58
N SER A 58 -2.22 -18.90 15.59
CA SER A 58 -1.92 -17.49 15.81
C SER A 58 -0.64 -17.11 15.09
N ILE A 59 -0.61 -15.95 14.44
CA ILE A 59 0.56 -15.42 13.75
C ILE A 59 0.99 -14.14 14.45
N SER A 60 2.26 -14.08 14.86
CA SER A 60 2.85 -12.90 15.49
C SER A 60 4.19 -12.55 14.86
N THR A 61 4.62 -11.32 15.07
CA THR A 61 5.91 -10.79 14.61
C THR A 61 6.74 -10.38 15.82
N PRO A 62 7.50 -11.30 16.44
CA PRO A 62 8.30 -10.97 17.62
C PRO A 62 9.42 -9.95 17.31
N ASP A 63 9.90 -9.92 16.07
CA ASP A 63 10.85 -8.93 15.56
C ASP A 63 10.58 -8.59 14.10
N ALA A 64 11.35 -7.65 13.55
CA ALA A 64 11.14 -7.13 12.19
C ALA A 64 11.38 -8.16 11.07
N LYS A 65 12.03 -9.29 11.36
CA LYS A 65 12.44 -10.31 10.37
C LYS A 65 11.90 -11.69 10.64
N THR A 66 11.08 -11.87 11.67
CA THR A 66 10.59 -13.18 12.09
C THR A 66 9.08 -13.20 12.17
N LEU A 67 8.46 -14.21 11.56
CA LEU A 67 7.07 -14.58 11.79
C LEU A 67 7.04 -15.79 12.71
N LEU A 68 6.22 -15.74 13.74
CA LEU A 68 5.99 -16.83 14.67
C LEU A 68 4.57 -17.34 14.50
N ILE A 69 4.44 -18.64 14.21
CA ILE A 69 3.16 -19.31 14.04
C ILE A 69 2.97 -20.26 15.22
N THR A 70 1.96 -19.99 16.02
CA THR A 70 1.60 -20.81 17.19
C THR A 70 0.30 -21.55 16.91
N PRO A 71 0.34 -22.88 16.71
CA PRO A 71 -0.87 -23.67 16.50
C PRO A 71 -1.81 -23.61 17.71
N TRP A 72 -3.10 -23.58 17.48
CA TRP A 72 -4.11 -23.72 18.55
C TRP A 72 -4.09 -25.14 19.13
N GLU A 73 -3.86 -26.13 18.27
CA GLU A 73 -3.75 -27.54 18.62
C GLU A 73 -2.34 -28.03 18.26
N LYS A 74 -1.57 -28.53 19.25
CA LYS A 74 -0.21 -29.02 19.05
C LYS A 74 -0.05 -30.06 17.92
N PRO A 75 -0.98 -31.04 17.73
CA PRO A 75 -0.85 -32.00 16.64
C PRO A 75 -0.87 -31.39 15.24
N MET A 76 -1.45 -30.20 15.08
CA MET A 76 -1.55 -29.50 13.79
C MET A 76 -0.22 -28.93 13.29
N ILE A 77 0.80 -28.87 14.12
CA ILE A 77 2.09 -28.24 13.77
C ILE A 77 2.72 -28.83 12.51
N ARG A 78 2.64 -30.13 12.33
CA ARG A 78 3.19 -30.82 11.15
C ARG A 78 2.43 -30.52 9.88
N ASP A 79 1.11 -30.42 9.96
CA ASP A 79 0.24 -30.11 8.82
C ASP A 79 0.42 -28.65 8.39
N ILE A 80 0.59 -27.76 9.36
CA ILE A 80 0.89 -26.34 9.13
C ILE A 80 2.26 -26.20 8.47
N GLU A 81 3.29 -26.89 8.97
CA GLU A 81 4.64 -26.89 8.40
C GLU A 81 4.63 -27.37 6.94
N LYS A 82 3.96 -28.48 6.65
CA LYS A 82 3.80 -29.00 5.29
C LYS A 82 3.06 -28.03 4.38
N ALA A 83 1.99 -27.40 4.87
CA ALA A 83 1.23 -26.42 4.11
C ALA A 83 2.08 -25.20 3.72
N ILE A 84 2.95 -24.74 4.61
CA ILE A 84 3.88 -23.65 4.34
C ILE A 84 4.94 -24.07 3.32
N LEU A 85 5.52 -25.26 3.47
CA LEU A 85 6.52 -25.81 2.53
C LEU A 85 5.97 -25.98 1.12
N ASN A 86 4.69 -26.36 0.99
CA ASN A 86 4.02 -26.56 -0.29
C ASN A 86 3.41 -25.27 -0.86
N SER A 87 3.53 -24.14 -0.16
CA SER A 87 3.00 -22.84 -0.59
C SER A 87 4.04 -22.03 -1.35
N ASP A 88 3.59 -20.95 -1.99
CA ASP A 88 4.43 -20.00 -2.72
C ASP A 88 5.21 -19.03 -1.80
N VAL A 89 5.19 -19.24 -0.49
CA VAL A 89 5.87 -18.36 0.48
C VAL A 89 7.38 -18.35 0.25
N GLY A 90 7.97 -19.48 -0.16
CA GLY A 90 9.37 -19.57 -0.53
C GLY A 90 10.36 -19.47 0.64
N ILE A 91 9.88 -19.64 1.89
CA ILE A 91 10.67 -19.58 3.11
C ILE A 91 10.56 -20.94 3.81
N THR A 92 11.70 -21.51 4.21
CA THR A 92 11.73 -22.77 4.95
C THR A 92 11.31 -22.54 6.39
N PRO A 93 10.25 -23.20 6.90
CA PRO A 93 9.83 -23.08 8.28
C PRO A 93 10.77 -23.86 9.22
N GLU A 94 11.00 -23.30 10.40
CA GLU A 94 11.69 -23.96 11.50
C GLU A 94 10.68 -24.37 12.57
N ASN A 95 10.59 -25.67 12.85
CA ASN A 95 9.64 -26.24 13.80
C ASN A 95 10.39 -26.73 15.05
N ASN A 96 10.07 -26.19 16.22
CA ASN A 96 10.64 -26.60 17.49
C ASN A 96 9.72 -27.54 18.32
N GLY A 97 8.61 -27.99 17.74
CA GLY A 97 7.61 -28.83 18.40
C GLY A 97 6.47 -28.06 19.09
N GLU A 98 6.63 -26.77 19.31
CA GLU A 98 5.61 -25.91 19.94
C GLU A 98 5.15 -24.78 19.03
N VAL A 99 6.09 -24.20 18.28
CA VAL A 99 5.84 -23.09 17.35
C VAL A 99 6.62 -23.29 16.07
N ILE A 100 6.18 -22.64 15.00
CA ILE A 100 6.88 -22.58 13.72
C ILE A 100 7.41 -21.17 13.55
N ARG A 101 8.70 -21.06 13.27
CA ARG A 101 9.40 -19.81 13.01
C ARG A 101 9.68 -19.67 11.51
N LEU A 102 9.34 -18.51 10.95
CA LEU A 102 9.72 -18.14 9.58
C LEU A 102 10.70 -16.95 9.65
N GLY A 103 11.96 -17.21 9.30
CA GLY A 103 12.97 -16.15 9.15
C GLY A 103 12.87 -15.53 7.77
N ILE A 104 12.56 -14.23 7.69
CA ILE A 104 12.55 -13.49 6.43
C ILE A 104 14.00 -13.24 6.01
N PRO A 105 14.44 -13.72 4.84
CA PRO A 105 15.82 -13.48 4.38
C PRO A 105 16.04 -11.98 4.14
N PRO A 106 17.24 -11.45 4.44
CA PRO A 106 17.56 -10.05 4.14
C PRO A 106 17.50 -9.80 2.63
N LEU A 107 17.01 -8.62 2.25
CA LEU A 107 17.03 -8.19 0.86
C LEU A 107 18.47 -8.02 0.38
N THR A 108 18.75 -8.51 -0.84
CA THR A 108 19.99 -8.17 -1.54
C THR A 108 20.00 -6.68 -1.91
N GLU A 109 21.18 -6.09 -2.08
CA GLU A 109 21.29 -4.69 -2.49
C GLU A 109 20.63 -4.43 -3.84
N GLU A 110 20.78 -5.36 -4.77
CA GLU A 110 20.10 -5.32 -6.07
C GLU A 110 18.57 -5.28 -5.93
N ARG A 111 18.03 -6.13 -5.06
CA ARG A 111 16.58 -6.16 -4.80
C ARG A 111 16.09 -4.86 -4.14
N ARG A 112 16.86 -4.31 -3.21
CA ARG A 112 16.55 -3.00 -2.59
C ARG A 112 16.49 -1.90 -3.63
N ARG A 113 17.46 -1.83 -4.54
CA ARG A 113 17.48 -0.86 -5.65
C ARG A 113 16.26 -1.01 -6.57
N ALA A 114 15.90 -2.25 -6.91
CA ALA A 114 14.72 -2.53 -7.73
C ALA A 114 13.42 -2.09 -7.03
N LEU A 115 13.27 -2.35 -5.73
CA LEU A 115 12.12 -1.92 -4.95
C LEU A 115 12.05 -0.39 -4.79
N ALA A 116 13.17 0.29 -4.57
CA ALA A 116 13.24 1.74 -4.52
C ALA A 116 12.82 2.37 -5.85
N LYS A 117 13.27 1.79 -6.97
CA LYS A 117 12.87 2.22 -8.32
C LYS A 117 11.37 2.02 -8.55
N GLN A 118 10.81 0.91 -8.11
CA GLN A 118 9.38 0.65 -8.18
C GLN A 118 8.59 1.67 -7.35
N ALA A 119 8.99 1.92 -6.10
CA ALA A 119 8.34 2.92 -5.24
C ALA A 119 8.37 4.32 -5.88
N LYS A 120 9.49 4.70 -6.51
CA LYS A 120 9.61 5.96 -7.24
C LYS A 120 8.64 6.03 -8.42
N HIS A 121 8.51 4.94 -9.17
CA HIS A 121 7.58 4.86 -10.29
C HIS A 121 6.13 5.07 -9.83
N GLU A 122 5.71 4.40 -8.75
CA GLU A 122 4.36 4.58 -8.20
C GLU A 122 4.12 6.02 -7.72
N ALA A 123 5.10 6.63 -7.06
CA ALA A 123 5.02 8.03 -6.65
C ALA A 123 4.88 8.99 -7.83
N GLU A 124 5.65 8.80 -8.91
CA GLU A 124 5.52 9.63 -10.12
C GLU A 124 4.18 9.43 -10.82
N SER A 125 3.65 8.22 -10.87
CA SER A 125 2.31 7.93 -11.40
C SER A 125 1.22 8.66 -10.60
N ALA A 126 1.33 8.66 -9.28
CA ALA A 126 0.42 9.43 -8.42
C ALA A 126 0.51 10.93 -8.68
N LYS A 127 1.71 11.50 -8.85
CA LYS A 127 1.89 12.91 -9.20
C LYS A 127 1.25 13.28 -10.54
N ILE A 128 1.33 12.38 -11.53
CA ILE A 128 0.65 12.57 -12.81
C ILE A 128 -0.87 12.64 -12.61
N SER A 129 -1.43 11.77 -11.79
CA SER A 129 -2.87 11.77 -11.46
C SER A 129 -3.30 13.08 -10.79
N ILE A 130 -2.48 13.61 -9.86
CA ILE A 130 -2.72 14.92 -9.21
C ILE A 130 -2.69 16.07 -10.23
N ARG A 131 -1.69 16.07 -11.10
CA ARG A 131 -1.58 17.10 -12.17
C ARG A 131 -2.76 17.05 -13.14
N ASN A 132 -3.20 15.86 -13.51
CA ASN A 132 -4.37 15.69 -14.38
C ASN A 132 -5.66 16.17 -13.70
N ALA A 133 -5.88 15.83 -12.42
CA ALA A 133 -7.03 16.31 -11.66
C ALA A 133 -7.06 17.84 -11.58
N ARG A 134 -5.92 18.49 -11.35
CA ARG A 134 -5.80 19.95 -11.37
C ARG A 134 -6.12 20.52 -12.75
N ARG A 135 -5.53 19.98 -13.81
CA ARG A 135 -5.76 20.44 -15.19
C ARG A 135 -7.23 20.37 -15.56
N ASP A 136 -7.87 19.23 -15.31
CA ASP A 136 -9.29 19.03 -15.59
C ASP A 136 -10.16 20.04 -14.84
N ALA A 137 -9.82 20.32 -13.57
CA ALA A 137 -10.53 21.30 -12.76
C ALA A 137 -10.37 22.73 -13.31
N ILE A 138 -9.14 23.12 -13.70
CA ILE A 138 -8.89 24.46 -14.28
C ILE A 138 -9.64 24.63 -15.61
N GLU A 139 -9.68 23.61 -16.45
CA GLU A 139 -10.46 23.63 -17.71
C GLU A 139 -11.96 23.78 -17.42
N ALA A 140 -12.48 23.06 -16.42
CA ALA A 140 -13.88 23.17 -16.01
C ALA A 140 -14.21 24.55 -15.42
N LEU A 141 -13.30 25.15 -14.63
CA LEU A 141 -13.45 26.50 -14.09
C LEU A 141 -13.49 27.55 -15.20
N LYS A 142 -12.60 27.48 -16.18
CA LYS A 142 -12.60 28.39 -17.35
C LYS A 142 -13.87 28.25 -18.18
N LYS A 143 -14.41 27.04 -18.30
CA LYS A 143 -15.69 26.82 -18.98
C LYS A 143 -16.84 27.44 -18.19
N SER A 144 -16.84 27.33 -16.86
CA SER A 144 -17.89 27.88 -16.01
C SER A 144 -18.01 29.42 -16.11
N VAL A 145 -16.92 30.13 -16.41
CA VAL A 145 -16.94 31.56 -16.68
C VAL A 145 -17.78 31.88 -17.92
N LYS A 146 -17.67 31.06 -18.97
CA LYS A 146 -18.51 31.20 -20.18
C LYS A 146 -19.99 30.91 -19.89
N ASP A 147 -20.26 30.13 -18.87
CA ASP A 147 -21.61 29.77 -18.41
C ASP A 147 -22.16 30.73 -17.34
N GLY A 148 -21.46 31.86 -17.08
CA GLY A 148 -21.96 32.97 -16.25
C GLY A 148 -21.38 33.03 -14.83
N VAL A 149 -20.34 32.26 -14.51
CA VAL A 149 -19.57 32.44 -13.27
C VAL A 149 -18.66 33.66 -13.42
N SER A 150 -18.54 34.47 -12.36
CA SER A 150 -17.63 35.61 -12.37
C SER A 150 -16.18 35.20 -12.50
N GLU A 151 -15.37 35.99 -13.23
CA GLU A 151 -13.94 35.71 -13.39
C GLU A 151 -13.19 35.70 -12.07
N ASP A 152 -13.57 36.55 -11.11
CA ASP A 152 -12.91 36.59 -9.80
C ASP A 152 -13.15 35.34 -9.01
N VAL A 153 -14.37 34.80 -9.01
CA VAL A 153 -14.71 33.52 -8.37
C VAL A 153 -13.94 32.37 -9.01
N SER A 154 -13.81 32.36 -10.33
CA SER A 154 -13.05 31.37 -11.05
C SER A 154 -11.54 31.42 -10.71
N LYS A 155 -10.95 32.62 -10.66
CA LYS A 155 -9.54 32.82 -10.29
C LYS A 155 -9.24 32.41 -8.86
N ASP A 156 -10.15 32.76 -7.93
CA ASP A 156 -10.01 32.31 -6.54
C ASP A 156 -10.06 30.79 -6.41
N ALA A 157 -10.96 30.15 -7.16
CA ALA A 157 -11.05 28.69 -7.21
C ALA A 157 -9.80 28.05 -7.85
N GLU A 158 -9.24 28.66 -8.92
CA GLU A 158 -7.97 28.20 -9.53
C GLU A 158 -6.82 28.30 -8.54
N ALA A 159 -6.71 29.41 -7.78
CA ALA A 159 -5.70 29.56 -6.74
C ALA A 159 -5.85 28.54 -5.61
N GLY A 160 -7.09 28.27 -5.21
CA GLY A 160 -7.41 27.21 -4.25
C GLY A 160 -7.00 25.82 -4.77
N MET A 161 -7.26 25.55 -6.04
CA MET A 161 -6.87 24.28 -6.68
C MET A 161 -5.35 24.10 -6.75
N GLN A 162 -4.61 25.18 -7.00
CA GLN A 162 -3.15 25.14 -6.96
C GLN A 162 -2.62 24.81 -5.55
N LYS A 163 -3.21 25.38 -4.51
CA LYS A 163 -2.86 25.07 -3.11
C LYS A 163 -3.13 23.60 -2.79
N SER A 164 -4.27 23.07 -3.22
CA SER A 164 -4.62 21.66 -3.06
C SER A 164 -3.62 20.76 -3.78
N HIS A 165 -3.29 21.07 -5.04
CA HIS A 165 -2.29 20.35 -5.80
C HIS A 165 -0.94 20.29 -5.03
N ASP A 166 -0.44 21.43 -4.55
CA ASP A 166 0.84 21.49 -3.87
C ASP A 166 0.83 20.69 -2.55
N ARG A 167 -0.30 20.71 -1.83
CA ARG A 167 -0.50 19.92 -0.62
C ARG A 167 -0.44 18.42 -0.90
N TYR A 168 -1.11 17.95 -1.95
CA TYR A 168 -1.11 16.53 -2.32
C TYR A 168 0.23 16.07 -2.87
N ILE A 169 0.94 16.91 -3.63
CA ILE A 169 2.31 16.62 -4.08
C ILE A 169 3.26 16.43 -2.89
N ARG A 170 3.21 17.31 -1.88
CA ARG A 170 4.01 17.13 -0.64
C ARG A 170 3.68 15.81 0.05
N LYS A 171 2.41 15.46 0.14
CA LYS A 171 1.99 14.21 0.76
C LYS A 171 2.53 12.98 0.00
N ILE A 172 2.57 13.03 -1.32
CA ILE A 172 3.22 11.98 -2.13
C ILE A 172 4.72 11.90 -1.83
N ASP A 173 5.41 13.02 -1.75
CA ASP A 173 6.84 13.06 -1.44
C ASP A 173 7.13 12.51 -0.03
N GLU A 174 6.29 12.81 0.95
CA GLU A 174 6.40 12.27 2.32
C GLU A 174 6.19 10.74 2.35
N LEU A 175 5.17 10.23 1.66
CA LEU A 175 4.91 8.79 1.56
C LEU A 175 6.05 8.06 0.86
N TYR A 176 6.55 8.61 -0.22
CA TYR A 176 7.70 8.06 -0.95
C TYR A 176 8.96 8.05 -0.09
N ALA A 177 9.30 9.17 0.56
CA ALA A 177 10.48 9.27 1.42
C ALA A 177 10.43 8.29 2.59
N ALA A 178 9.26 8.11 3.21
CA ALA A 178 9.07 7.12 4.27
C ALA A 178 9.30 5.69 3.76
N LYS A 179 8.78 5.37 2.57
CA LYS A 179 8.97 4.04 1.96
C LYS A 179 10.40 3.80 1.51
N GLU A 180 11.03 4.79 0.92
CA GLU A 180 12.44 4.71 0.52
C GLU A 180 13.35 4.45 1.74
N LYS A 181 13.12 5.18 2.84
CA LYS A 181 13.83 4.94 4.10
C LYS A 181 13.60 3.54 4.63
N GLU A 182 12.37 3.04 4.57
CA GLU A 182 12.04 1.66 4.97
C GLU A 182 12.82 0.64 4.13
N ILE A 183 12.88 0.82 2.81
CA ILE A 183 13.60 -0.07 1.89
C ILE A 183 15.12 -0.07 2.15
N LEU A 184 15.69 1.10 2.45
CA LEU A 184 17.14 1.26 2.60
C LEU A 184 17.66 0.92 4.00
N THR A 185 16.81 0.89 5.02
CA THR A 185 17.21 0.73 6.43
C THR A 185 17.17 -0.72 6.94
N VAL A 186 16.72 -1.68 6.16
CA VAL A 186 16.57 -3.10 6.57
C VAL A 186 17.82 -3.92 6.28
#